data_1a49628aede17e3f0e3e42162a5a95c9
#
_entry.id   1a49628aede17e3f0e3e42162a5a95c9
#
_cell.length_a   1.000
_cell.length_b   1.000
_cell.length_c   1.000
_cell.angle_alpha   90.00
_cell.angle_beta   90.00
_cell.angle_gamma   90.00
#
_symmetry.space_group_name_H-M   'P 1'
#
loop_
_entity.id
_entity.type
_entity.pdbx_description
1 polymer ?
#
loop_
_entity_poly.entity_id
_entity_poly.type
_entity_poly.pdbx_seq_one_letter_code
_entity_poly.pdbx_strand_id
1 'polypeptide(L)'
;MHMILYLIANTGEHVTLQQLADILFVSRSTIIHDVDDVRKSIQKQDLEIVSLRRGLRIQGRESSRRIMLMHLLRLPYVQQYRISEYKDMMSPQDLESLKRMIKDAEISSSRFLTDGSFEDLRQYLMLMIERYHKHRFVEIDYVSQHLSTQKMASHLMNKMEDYFGMEHRLQEEYLLADILYNMHYLKRNDADEKIMQIQVISKQFIDAVAHDLNIDLRSDFQFYQNLTNHLQSTFKDLDMGYDSDNELLYEIVKKNPEVVAAIEKNLQPLEL
;
A
#
# COMPACT_ATOMS: atom_id res chain seq x y z
N MET A 1 -10.43 -9.34 11.16
CA MET A 1 -9.04 -9.76 10.86
C MET A 1 -8.10 -8.57 10.63
N HIS A 2 -8.19 -7.80 9.55
CA HIS A 2 -7.23 -6.71 9.24
C HIS A 2 -7.12 -5.62 10.33
N MET A 3 -8.24 -5.25 10.97
CA MET A 3 -8.22 -4.26 12.04
C MET A 3 -7.46 -4.76 13.28
N ILE A 4 -7.59 -6.05 13.62
CA ILE A 4 -6.81 -6.68 14.69
C ILE A 4 -5.32 -6.60 14.37
N LEU A 5 -4.95 -6.94 13.13
CA LEU A 5 -3.56 -6.87 12.66
C LEU A 5 -3.03 -5.44 12.75
N TYR A 6 -3.80 -4.45 12.29
CA TYR A 6 -3.43 -3.04 12.39
C TYR A 6 -3.20 -2.62 13.85
N LEU A 7 -4.14 -2.92 14.74
CA LEU A 7 -4.04 -2.56 16.15
C LEU A 7 -2.81 -3.19 16.82
N ILE A 8 -2.53 -4.48 16.58
CA ILE A 8 -1.35 -5.15 17.12
C ILE A 8 -0.05 -4.55 16.55
N ALA A 9 -0.05 -4.21 15.26
CA ALA A 9 1.14 -3.68 14.58
C ALA A 9 1.45 -2.23 14.98
N ASN A 10 0.41 -1.41 15.16
CA ASN A 10 0.55 0.02 15.40
C ASN A 10 0.90 0.38 16.85
N THR A 11 0.43 -0.38 17.83
CA THR A 11 0.65 -0.05 19.25
C THR A 11 2.11 0.05 19.67
N GLY A 12 3.04 -0.58 18.92
CA GLY A 12 4.47 -0.57 19.25
C GLY A 12 4.83 -1.29 20.56
N GLU A 13 3.85 -1.49 21.42
CA GLU A 13 3.89 -2.20 22.70
C GLU A 13 3.01 -3.45 22.63
N HIS A 14 2.55 -3.93 23.77
CA HIS A 14 1.67 -5.08 23.86
C HIS A 14 0.22 -4.62 23.89
N VAL A 15 -0.65 -5.29 23.12
CA VAL A 15 -2.10 -5.10 23.18
C VAL A 15 -2.74 -6.36 23.77
N THR A 16 -3.59 -6.22 24.76
CA THR A 16 -4.29 -7.36 25.35
C THR A 16 -5.50 -7.77 24.52
N LEU A 17 -5.89 -9.05 24.63
CA LEU A 17 -7.12 -9.54 23.99
C LEU A 17 -8.36 -8.76 24.44
N GLN A 18 -8.37 -8.28 25.72
CA GLN A 18 -9.48 -7.48 26.23
C GLN A 18 -9.52 -6.10 25.57
N GLN A 19 -8.36 -5.42 25.44
CA GLN A 19 -8.30 -4.13 24.74
C GLN A 19 -8.77 -4.25 23.29
N LEU A 20 -8.37 -5.31 22.57
CA LEU A 20 -8.85 -5.55 21.22
C LEU A 20 -10.37 -5.78 21.19
N ALA A 21 -10.91 -6.55 22.13
CA ALA A 21 -12.34 -6.81 22.25
C ALA A 21 -13.13 -5.51 22.51
N ASP A 22 -12.63 -4.66 23.39
CA ASP A 22 -13.24 -3.39 23.76
C ASP A 22 -13.24 -2.40 22.57
N ILE A 23 -12.09 -2.28 21.87
CA ILE A 23 -11.95 -1.39 20.69
C ILE A 23 -12.86 -1.82 19.53
N LEU A 24 -12.97 -3.14 19.32
CA LEU A 24 -13.72 -3.68 18.19
C LEU A 24 -15.18 -4.01 18.52
N PHE A 25 -15.60 -3.76 19.76
CA PHE A 25 -16.97 -4.05 20.25
C PHE A 25 -17.41 -5.51 20.03
N VAL A 26 -16.49 -6.46 20.25
CA VAL A 26 -16.75 -7.90 20.13
C VAL A 26 -16.38 -8.66 21.39
N SER A 27 -16.73 -9.96 21.45
CA SER A 27 -16.33 -10.78 22.59
C SER A 27 -14.84 -11.15 22.57
N ARG A 28 -14.26 -11.36 23.76
CA ARG A 28 -12.89 -11.86 23.86
C ARG A 28 -12.68 -13.20 23.15
N SER A 29 -13.68 -14.07 23.12
CA SER A 29 -13.62 -15.36 22.42
C SER A 29 -13.53 -15.15 20.90
N THR A 30 -14.23 -14.17 20.35
CA THR A 30 -14.12 -13.77 18.93
C THR A 30 -12.69 -13.33 18.61
N ILE A 31 -12.10 -12.48 19.46
CA ILE A 31 -10.71 -12.03 19.26
C ILE A 31 -9.72 -13.19 19.28
N ILE A 32 -9.88 -14.16 20.16
CA ILE A 32 -8.99 -15.34 20.23
C ILE A 32 -9.02 -16.10 18.90
N HIS A 33 -10.18 -16.33 18.36
CA HIS A 33 -10.34 -17.01 17.07
C HIS A 33 -9.72 -16.21 15.91
N ASP A 34 -10.05 -14.92 15.84
CA ASP A 34 -9.56 -14.04 14.77
C ASP A 34 -8.03 -13.85 14.82
N VAL A 35 -7.41 -13.81 16.00
CA VAL A 35 -5.95 -13.72 16.16
C VAL A 35 -5.23 -14.94 15.58
N ASP A 36 -5.83 -16.13 15.65
CA ASP A 36 -5.22 -17.32 15.06
C ASP A 36 -5.22 -17.26 13.53
N ASP A 37 -6.26 -16.70 12.93
CA ASP A 37 -6.31 -16.48 11.48
C ASP A 37 -5.34 -15.36 11.04
N VAL A 38 -5.24 -14.30 11.83
CA VAL A 38 -4.24 -13.23 11.60
C VAL A 38 -2.82 -13.80 11.65
N ARG A 39 -2.50 -14.69 12.61
CA ARG A 39 -1.18 -15.34 12.68
C ARG A 39 -0.84 -16.08 11.38
N LYS A 40 -1.80 -16.83 10.84
CA LYS A 40 -1.60 -17.57 9.58
C LYS A 40 -1.33 -16.61 8.41
N SER A 41 -2.03 -15.47 8.37
CA SER A 41 -1.94 -14.52 7.25
C SER A 41 -0.58 -13.80 7.16
N ILE A 42 0.12 -13.59 8.28
CA ILE A 42 1.39 -12.83 8.30
C ILE A 42 2.66 -13.71 8.25
N GLN A 43 2.53 -15.05 8.32
CA GLN A 43 3.70 -15.95 8.33
C GLN A 43 4.59 -15.81 7.09
N LYS A 44 4.02 -15.44 5.94
CA LYS A 44 4.75 -15.24 4.67
C LYS A 44 5.55 -13.92 4.63
N GLN A 45 5.38 -13.05 5.62
CA GLN A 45 5.93 -11.67 5.61
C GLN A 45 7.11 -11.47 6.58
N ASP A 46 7.75 -12.54 7.05
CA ASP A 46 8.78 -12.51 8.10
C ASP A 46 8.30 -11.79 9.37
N LEU A 47 7.02 -11.90 9.67
CA LEU A 47 6.37 -11.33 10.84
C LEU A 47 5.67 -12.42 11.65
N GLU A 48 5.70 -12.29 12.98
CA GLU A 48 5.06 -13.22 13.91
C GLU A 48 4.28 -12.47 15.00
N ILE A 49 3.08 -12.97 15.33
CA ILE A 49 2.36 -12.51 16.53
C ILE A 49 2.78 -13.36 17.72
N VAL A 50 3.51 -12.76 18.63
CA VAL A 50 3.92 -13.40 19.88
C VAL A 50 2.96 -13.02 21.02
N SER A 51 2.63 -14.02 21.84
CA SER A 51 1.81 -13.85 23.04
C SER A 51 2.73 -13.82 24.27
N LEU A 52 2.68 -12.73 25.00
CA LEU A 52 3.44 -12.53 26.22
C LEU A 52 2.50 -12.27 27.41
N ARG A 53 3.01 -12.30 28.62
CA ARG A 53 2.19 -12.00 29.83
C ARG A 53 1.47 -10.64 29.75
N ARG A 54 2.03 -9.68 29.04
CA ARG A 54 1.50 -8.31 28.89
C ARG A 54 0.53 -8.16 27.70
N GLY A 55 0.35 -9.17 26.85
CA GLY A 55 -0.50 -9.13 25.68
C GLY A 55 0.18 -9.63 24.40
N LEU A 56 -0.41 -9.29 23.27
CA LEU A 56 0.05 -9.62 21.93
C LEU A 56 0.95 -8.49 21.38
N ARG A 57 1.95 -8.87 20.62
CA ARG A 57 2.73 -7.92 19.81
C ARG A 57 3.19 -8.59 18.51
N ILE A 58 3.48 -7.79 17.48
CA ILE A 58 4.18 -8.28 16.28
C ILE A 58 5.69 -8.26 16.53
N GLN A 59 6.35 -9.37 16.21
CA GLN A 59 7.79 -9.53 16.16
C GLN A 59 8.21 -9.68 14.70
N GLY A 60 9.38 -9.16 14.34
CA GLY A 60 9.94 -9.18 13.00
C GLY A 60 10.59 -7.85 12.63
N ARG A 61 11.08 -7.75 11.40
CA ARG A 61 11.78 -6.56 10.90
C ARG A 61 10.83 -5.37 10.80
N GLU A 62 11.33 -4.19 11.13
CA GLU A 62 10.53 -2.95 11.01
C GLU A 62 10.15 -2.65 9.56
N SER A 63 11.03 -2.96 8.59
CA SER A 63 10.73 -2.83 7.16
C SER A 63 9.50 -3.66 6.74
N SER A 64 9.46 -4.94 7.10
CA SER A 64 8.32 -5.83 6.84
C SER A 64 7.04 -5.32 7.52
N ARG A 65 7.16 -4.84 8.76
CA ARG A 65 6.03 -4.25 9.49
C ARG A 65 5.48 -3.01 8.80
N ARG A 66 6.33 -2.11 8.30
CA ARG A 66 5.89 -0.90 7.61
C ARG A 66 5.22 -1.21 6.28
N ILE A 67 5.75 -2.16 5.51
CA ILE A 67 5.12 -2.61 4.27
C ILE A 67 3.73 -3.17 4.55
N MET A 68 3.60 -4.04 5.55
CA MET A 68 2.31 -4.56 5.99
C MET A 68 1.34 -3.45 6.43
N LEU A 69 1.80 -2.52 7.26
CA LEU A 69 0.98 -1.38 7.70
C LEU A 69 0.53 -0.52 6.52
N MET A 70 1.41 -0.26 5.54
CA MET A 70 1.07 0.48 4.33
C MET A 70 -0.09 -0.19 3.56
N HIS A 71 -0.10 -1.52 3.43
CA HIS A 71 -1.22 -2.24 2.83
C HIS A 71 -2.51 -2.11 3.63
N LEU A 72 -2.43 -2.23 4.96
CA LEU A 72 -3.61 -2.07 5.83
C LEU A 72 -4.19 -0.64 5.78
N LEU A 73 -3.34 0.36 5.60
CA LEU A 73 -3.75 1.76 5.50
C LEU A 73 -4.51 2.11 4.22
N ARG A 74 -4.49 1.25 3.21
CA ARG A 74 -5.35 1.37 2.01
C ARG A 74 -6.81 1.03 2.30
N LEU A 75 -7.09 0.33 3.41
CA LEU A 75 -8.44 -0.09 3.77
C LEU A 75 -9.23 1.08 4.39
N PRO A 76 -10.41 1.46 3.84
CA PRO A 76 -11.14 2.65 4.26
C PRO A 76 -11.45 2.68 5.77
N TYR A 77 -11.81 1.55 6.37
CA TYR A 77 -12.12 1.47 7.80
C TYR A 77 -10.87 1.62 8.68
N VAL A 78 -9.69 1.20 8.21
CA VAL A 78 -8.40 1.44 8.91
C VAL A 78 -8.03 2.92 8.81
N GLN A 79 -8.19 3.52 7.63
CA GLN A 79 -7.97 4.96 7.44
C GLN A 79 -8.87 5.79 8.35
N GLN A 80 -10.16 5.45 8.42
CA GLN A 80 -11.12 6.17 9.27
C GLN A 80 -10.75 6.08 10.76
N TYR A 81 -10.33 4.92 11.24
CA TYR A 81 -9.85 4.74 12.60
C TYR A 81 -8.58 5.57 12.85
N ARG A 82 -7.65 5.53 11.93
CA ARG A 82 -6.38 6.25 12.03
C ARG A 82 -6.55 7.76 12.05
N ILE A 83 -7.48 8.33 11.28
CA ILE A 83 -7.76 9.78 11.29
C ILE A 83 -8.05 10.27 12.71
N SER A 84 -8.73 9.49 13.54
CA SER A 84 -8.99 9.84 14.94
C SER A 84 -7.72 9.85 15.80
N GLU A 85 -6.77 8.96 15.52
CA GLU A 85 -5.48 8.90 16.25
C GLU A 85 -4.50 10.02 15.81
N TYR A 86 -4.52 10.40 14.52
CA TYR A 86 -3.58 11.40 13.98
C TYR A 86 -3.92 12.84 14.29
N LYS A 87 -5.15 13.16 14.67
CA LYS A 87 -5.53 14.54 15.04
C LYS A 87 -4.66 15.13 16.15
N ASP A 88 -4.11 14.28 16.99
CA ASP A 88 -3.28 14.67 18.12
C ASP A 88 -1.77 14.65 17.80
N MET A 89 -1.35 14.05 16.67
CA MET A 89 0.06 13.84 16.34
C MET A 89 0.58 14.76 15.24
N MET A 90 -0.27 15.20 14.34
CA MET A 90 0.09 16.05 13.20
C MET A 90 -0.90 17.19 13.03
N SER A 91 -0.39 18.39 12.98
CA SER A 91 -1.21 19.58 12.69
C SER A 91 -1.70 19.58 11.23
N PRO A 92 -2.79 20.28 10.91
CA PRO A 92 -3.18 20.51 9.51
C PRO A 92 -2.04 21.15 8.67
N GLN A 93 -1.19 21.94 9.30
CA GLN A 93 -0.03 22.55 8.66
C GLN A 93 1.04 21.52 8.28
N ASP A 94 1.27 20.50 9.14
CA ASP A 94 2.21 19.42 8.86
C ASP A 94 1.74 18.58 7.67
N LEU A 95 0.43 18.27 7.62
CA LEU A 95 -0.18 17.54 6.50
C LEU A 95 -0.05 18.30 5.18
N GLU A 96 -0.24 19.61 5.19
CA GLU A 96 -0.06 20.43 4.00
C GLU A 96 1.41 20.57 3.61
N SER A 97 2.32 20.60 4.59
CA SER A 97 3.76 20.60 4.34
C SER A 97 4.22 19.30 3.71
N LEU A 98 3.73 18.15 4.16
CA LEU A 98 4.01 16.85 3.52
C LEU A 98 3.57 16.82 2.06
N LYS A 99 2.36 17.32 1.75
CA LYS A 99 1.89 17.41 0.36
C LYS A 99 2.81 18.26 -0.51
N ARG A 100 3.28 19.40 0.02
CA ARG A 100 4.24 20.25 -0.69
C ARG A 100 5.57 19.56 -0.91
N MET A 101 6.10 18.86 0.10
CA MET A 101 7.34 18.09 -0.03
C MET A 101 7.25 17.02 -1.12
N ILE A 102 6.13 16.30 -1.20
CA ILE A 102 5.91 15.31 -2.25
C ILE A 102 5.90 15.99 -3.63
N LYS A 103 5.15 17.08 -3.80
CA LYS A 103 5.11 17.84 -5.07
C LYS A 103 6.49 18.37 -5.48
N ASP A 104 7.25 18.90 -4.53
CA ASP A 104 8.63 19.36 -4.78
C ASP A 104 9.53 18.19 -5.23
N ALA A 105 9.37 17.02 -4.62
CA ALA A 105 10.11 15.82 -4.99
C ALA A 105 9.72 15.30 -6.39
N GLU A 106 8.44 15.34 -6.76
CA GLU A 106 7.96 15.02 -8.10
C GLU A 106 8.63 15.93 -9.15
N ILE A 107 8.63 17.24 -8.90
CA ILE A 107 9.24 18.23 -9.80
C ILE A 107 10.76 17.99 -9.92
N SER A 108 11.45 17.83 -8.79
CA SER A 108 12.92 17.67 -8.75
C SER A 108 13.40 16.39 -9.43
N SER A 109 12.59 15.33 -9.40
CA SER A 109 12.87 14.03 -10.03
C SER A 109 12.28 13.91 -11.44
N SER A 110 11.42 14.85 -11.85
CA SER A 110 10.62 14.80 -13.08
C SER A 110 9.75 13.54 -13.16
N ARG A 111 9.26 13.05 -12.02
CA ARG A 111 8.41 11.86 -11.90
C ARG A 111 7.14 12.23 -11.13
N PHE A 112 6.01 12.13 -11.78
CA PHE A 112 4.71 12.52 -11.24
C PHE A 112 3.91 11.28 -10.88
N LEU A 113 3.48 11.17 -9.63
CA LEU A 113 2.67 10.07 -9.13
C LEU A 113 1.23 10.14 -9.66
N THR A 114 0.57 9.00 -9.76
CA THR A 114 -0.90 8.98 -9.86
C THR A 114 -1.52 9.44 -8.55
N ASP A 115 -2.78 9.88 -8.57
CA ASP A 115 -3.47 10.35 -7.35
C ASP A 115 -3.46 9.30 -6.24
N GLY A 116 -3.69 8.02 -6.59
CA GLY A 116 -3.64 6.90 -5.66
C GLY A 116 -2.25 6.72 -5.04
N SER A 117 -1.19 6.72 -5.86
CA SER A 117 0.18 6.59 -5.37
C SER A 117 0.64 7.82 -4.58
N PHE A 118 0.18 9.01 -4.92
CA PHE A 118 0.43 10.21 -4.14
C PHE A 118 -0.16 10.08 -2.72
N GLU A 119 -1.38 9.61 -2.61
CA GLU A 119 -2.03 9.39 -1.32
C GLU A 119 -1.36 8.26 -0.53
N ASP A 120 -0.99 7.15 -1.17
CA ASP A 120 -0.24 6.06 -0.56
C ASP A 120 1.11 6.53 -0.01
N LEU A 121 1.84 7.35 -0.79
CA LEU A 121 3.10 7.93 -0.34
C LEU A 121 2.89 8.85 0.86
N ARG A 122 1.89 9.71 0.81
CA ARG A 122 1.54 10.60 1.92
C ARG A 122 1.25 9.79 3.20
N GLN A 123 0.48 8.71 3.10
CA GLN A 123 0.18 7.81 4.22
C GLN A 123 1.44 7.14 4.75
N TYR A 124 2.33 6.69 3.86
CA TYR A 124 3.59 6.09 4.25
C TYR A 124 4.51 7.07 4.99
N LEU A 125 4.64 8.30 4.49
CA LEU A 125 5.47 9.33 5.13
C LEU A 125 4.94 9.69 6.53
N MET A 126 3.62 9.78 6.70
CA MET A 126 3.00 9.95 8.01
C MET A 126 3.33 8.77 8.94
N LEU A 127 3.24 7.53 8.43
CA LEU A 127 3.63 6.34 9.19
C LEU A 127 5.11 6.38 9.58
N MET A 128 5.99 6.78 8.65
CA MET A 128 7.43 6.89 8.89
C MET A 128 7.73 7.88 10.03
N ILE A 129 7.11 9.06 10.03
CA ILE A 129 7.25 10.06 11.09
C ILE A 129 6.78 9.50 12.45
N GLU A 130 5.62 8.86 12.46
CA GLU A 130 5.10 8.21 13.67
C GLU A 130 6.06 7.17 14.23
N ARG A 131 6.59 6.31 13.35
CA ARG A 131 7.54 5.26 13.72
C ARG A 131 8.85 5.85 14.22
N TYR A 132 9.30 6.94 13.63
CA TYR A 132 10.48 7.69 14.07
C TYR A 132 10.31 8.20 15.51
N HIS A 133 9.20 8.85 15.82
CA HIS A 133 8.91 9.33 17.19
C HIS A 133 8.78 8.21 18.21
N LYS A 134 8.41 7.01 17.79
CA LYS A 134 8.39 5.80 18.63
C LYS A 134 9.75 5.10 18.70
N HIS A 135 10.83 5.69 18.16
CA HIS A 135 12.17 5.08 18.06
C HIS A 135 12.17 3.69 17.38
N ARG A 136 11.33 3.54 16.35
CA ARG A 136 11.20 2.34 15.53
C ARG A 136 11.83 2.59 14.16
N PHE A 137 13.12 2.30 14.06
CA PHE A 137 13.91 2.55 12.86
C PHE A 137 14.00 1.29 12.01
N VAL A 138 14.14 1.51 10.69
CA VAL A 138 14.38 0.43 9.73
C VAL A 138 15.82 -0.04 9.83
N GLU A 139 15.99 -1.36 9.90
CA GLU A 139 17.29 -2.04 9.81
C GLU A 139 17.25 -2.93 8.57
N ILE A 140 18.05 -2.60 7.56
CA ILE A 140 18.22 -3.38 6.33
C ILE A 140 19.70 -3.52 6.01
N ASP A 141 20.09 -4.69 5.50
CA ASP A 141 21.47 -5.06 5.23
C ASP A 141 21.84 -4.90 3.74
N TYR A 142 21.00 -4.22 2.96
CA TYR A 142 21.22 -3.98 1.55
C TYR A 142 21.18 -2.49 1.21
N VAL A 143 21.74 -2.14 0.07
CA VAL A 143 21.60 -0.83 -0.57
C VAL A 143 20.51 -0.94 -1.62
N SER A 144 19.58 0.02 -1.65
CA SER A 144 18.56 0.03 -2.70
C SER A 144 19.22 0.07 -4.09
N GLN A 145 18.79 -0.83 -4.97
CA GLN A 145 19.27 -0.89 -6.35
C GLN A 145 18.46 0.03 -7.29
N HIS A 146 17.44 0.70 -6.78
CA HIS A 146 16.49 1.50 -7.55
C HIS A 146 16.96 2.95 -7.71
N LEU A 147 18.08 3.14 -8.42
CA LEU A 147 18.70 4.45 -8.69
C LEU A 147 17.71 5.47 -9.28
N SER A 148 16.72 5.00 -10.02
CA SER A 148 15.70 5.85 -10.64
C SER A 148 14.80 6.58 -9.62
N THR A 149 14.61 6.02 -8.43
CA THR A 149 13.80 6.59 -7.35
C THR A 149 14.64 7.12 -6.20
N GLN A 150 15.93 6.81 -6.18
CA GLN A 150 16.85 7.25 -5.13
C GLN A 150 16.89 8.78 -4.99
N LYS A 151 16.95 9.50 -6.13
CA LYS A 151 16.96 10.98 -6.12
C LYS A 151 15.70 11.55 -5.47
N MET A 152 14.53 10.97 -5.75
CA MET A 152 13.26 11.38 -5.16
C MET A 152 13.22 11.06 -3.66
N ALA A 153 13.71 9.88 -3.27
CA ALA A 153 13.80 9.47 -1.87
C ALA A 153 14.71 10.39 -1.06
N SER A 154 15.94 10.66 -1.55
CA SER A 154 16.89 11.58 -0.90
C SER A 154 16.30 12.98 -0.75
N HIS A 155 15.61 13.50 -1.78
CA HIS A 155 14.99 14.83 -1.71
C HIS A 155 13.89 14.87 -0.63
N LEU A 156 13.03 13.86 -0.57
CA LEU A 156 12.00 13.74 0.46
C LEU A 156 12.60 13.62 1.86
N MET A 157 13.60 12.74 2.03
CA MET A 157 14.25 12.55 3.33
C MET A 157 14.85 13.87 3.84
N ASN A 158 15.64 14.57 3.03
CA ASN A 158 16.24 15.85 3.42
C ASN A 158 15.17 16.88 3.85
N LYS A 159 14.07 17.01 3.11
CA LYS A 159 12.97 17.91 3.47
C LYS A 159 12.28 17.54 4.77
N MET A 160 12.10 16.23 5.01
CA MET A 160 11.45 15.73 6.21
C MET A 160 12.35 15.87 7.43
N GLU A 161 13.65 15.62 7.28
CA GLU A 161 14.67 15.80 8.31
C GLU A 161 14.72 17.27 8.76
N ASP A 162 14.77 18.19 7.81
CA ASP A 162 14.80 19.63 8.08
C ASP A 162 13.52 20.13 8.78
N TYR A 163 12.34 19.64 8.35
CA TYR A 163 11.06 20.14 8.85
C TYR A 163 10.65 19.50 10.18
N PHE A 164 10.81 18.18 10.30
CA PHE A 164 10.40 17.42 11.48
C PHE A 164 11.53 17.17 12.48
N GLY A 165 12.74 17.67 12.22
CA GLY A 165 13.90 17.49 13.11
C GLY A 165 14.35 16.04 13.20
N MET A 166 14.24 15.27 12.11
CA MET A 166 14.63 13.87 12.08
C MET A 166 16.11 13.72 11.79
N GLU A 167 16.75 12.71 12.40
CA GLU A 167 18.14 12.37 12.07
C GLU A 167 18.21 11.61 10.73
N HIS A 168 19.22 11.89 9.93
CA HIS A 168 19.46 11.19 8.68
C HIS A 168 19.76 9.69 8.91
N ARG A 169 19.05 8.81 8.21
CA ARG A 169 19.22 7.36 8.26
C ARG A 169 19.14 6.75 6.87
N LEU A 170 20.28 6.30 6.34
CA LEU A 170 20.37 5.72 5.01
C LEU A 170 19.39 4.55 4.78
N GLN A 171 19.15 3.72 5.79
CA GLN A 171 18.23 2.58 5.69
C GLN A 171 16.77 3.03 5.48
N GLU A 172 16.39 4.16 6.07
CA GLU A 172 15.07 4.76 5.84
C GLU A 172 14.95 5.27 4.39
N GLU A 173 15.99 5.91 3.89
CA GLU A 173 16.05 6.40 2.51
C GLU A 173 16.01 5.23 1.50
N TYR A 174 16.74 4.13 1.75
CA TYR A 174 16.71 2.96 0.88
C TYR A 174 15.32 2.31 0.83
N LEU A 175 14.68 2.13 1.98
CA LEU A 175 13.31 1.61 2.01
C LEU A 175 12.33 2.54 1.29
N LEU A 176 12.48 3.86 1.46
CA LEU A 176 11.66 4.83 0.76
C LEU A 176 11.86 4.77 -0.76
N ALA A 177 13.12 4.58 -1.22
CA ALA A 177 13.43 4.41 -2.64
C ALA A 177 12.77 3.16 -3.23
N ASP A 178 12.77 2.05 -2.49
CA ASP A 178 12.13 0.80 -2.89
C ASP A 178 10.60 0.93 -2.93
N ILE A 179 10.00 1.63 -1.96
CA ILE A 179 8.57 1.93 -1.95
C ILE A 179 8.20 2.81 -3.15
N LEU A 180 8.96 3.87 -3.40
CA LEU A 180 8.77 4.74 -4.56
C LEU A 180 8.90 3.99 -5.89
N TYR A 181 9.81 3.03 -5.98
CA TYR A 181 9.95 2.21 -7.18
C TYR A 181 8.67 1.43 -7.52
N ASN A 182 7.96 0.96 -6.51
CA ASN A 182 6.71 0.20 -6.66
C ASN A 182 5.45 1.06 -6.79
N MET A 183 5.58 2.40 -6.79
CA MET A 183 4.47 3.32 -6.99
C MET A 183 4.18 3.56 -8.48
N HIS A 184 2.96 4.01 -8.78
CA HIS A 184 2.54 4.31 -10.12
C HIS A 184 2.77 5.78 -10.45
N TYR A 185 3.36 6.00 -11.61
CA TYR A 185 3.69 7.33 -12.11
C TYR A 185 2.84 7.66 -13.34
N LEU A 186 2.48 8.93 -13.46
CA LEU A 186 1.90 9.47 -14.69
C LEU A 186 2.96 9.35 -15.80
N LYS A 187 2.55 8.89 -16.97
CA LYS A 187 3.49 8.65 -18.06
C LYS A 187 3.96 9.96 -18.68
N ARG A 188 5.27 10.14 -18.77
CA ARG A 188 5.88 10.86 -19.88
C ARG A 188 6.01 9.89 -21.06
N ASN A 189 5.82 10.40 -22.28
CA ASN A 189 5.82 9.66 -23.56
C ASN A 189 7.14 8.93 -23.91
N ASP A 190 7.92 8.46 -22.95
CA ASP A 190 9.15 7.73 -23.23
C ASP A 190 8.87 6.24 -23.16
N ALA A 191 9.00 5.63 -24.32
CA ALA A 191 8.64 4.24 -24.63
C ALA A 191 9.44 3.22 -23.80
N ASP A 192 8.85 2.80 -22.70
CA ASP A 192 9.21 1.53 -22.08
C ASP A 192 8.39 0.43 -22.79
N GLU A 193 9.05 -0.46 -23.51
CA GLU A 193 8.43 -1.48 -24.38
C GLU A 193 7.39 -2.33 -23.62
N LYS A 194 7.67 -2.65 -22.37
CA LYS A 194 6.78 -3.38 -21.47
C LYS A 194 5.50 -2.59 -21.14
N ILE A 195 5.59 -1.27 -21.08
CA ILE A 195 4.46 -0.37 -20.84
C ILE A 195 3.57 -0.25 -22.06
N MET A 196 4.16 -0.19 -23.26
CA MET A 196 3.39 -0.23 -24.51
C MET A 196 2.65 -1.56 -24.65
N GLN A 197 3.28 -2.69 -24.31
CA GLN A 197 2.62 -3.99 -24.32
C GLN A 197 1.39 -4.01 -23.40
N ILE A 198 1.49 -3.54 -22.15
CA ILE A 198 0.37 -3.48 -21.21
C ILE A 198 -0.75 -2.56 -21.73
N GLN A 199 -0.42 -1.45 -22.42
CA GLN A 199 -1.43 -0.58 -23.01
C GLN A 199 -2.19 -1.25 -24.16
N VAL A 200 -1.48 -1.94 -25.04
CA VAL A 200 -2.07 -2.69 -26.16
C VAL A 200 -2.99 -3.79 -25.63
N ILE A 201 -2.49 -4.55 -24.65
CA ILE A 201 -3.24 -5.64 -24.01
C ILE A 201 -4.49 -5.10 -23.29
N SER A 202 -4.35 -4.02 -22.52
CA SER A 202 -5.49 -3.38 -21.84
C SER A 202 -6.58 -2.96 -22.84
N LYS A 203 -6.18 -2.37 -23.96
CA LYS A 203 -7.12 -1.98 -25.02
C LYS A 203 -7.81 -3.18 -25.65
N GLN A 204 -7.05 -4.21 -26.00
CA GLN A 204 -7.61 -5.44 -26.59
C GLN A 204 -8.58 -6.13 -25.63
N PHE A 205 -8.24 -6.20 -24.36
CA PHE A 205 -9.08 -6.75 -23.30
C PHE A 205 -10.39 -5.97 -23.15
N ILE A 206 -10.33 -4.63 -23.06
CA ILE A 206 -11.52 -3.77 -22.99
C ILE A 206 -12.40 -3.97 -24.22
N ASP A 207 -11.81 -3.98 -25.41
CA ASP A 207 -12.55 -4.16 -26.67
C ASP A 207 -13.26 -5.52 -26.72
N ALA A 208 -12.62 -6.60 -26.24
CA ALA A 208 -13.17 -7.94 -26.21
C ALA A 208 -14.31 -8.08 -25.18
N VAL A 209 -14.12 -7.58 -23.96
CA VAL A 209 -15.15 -7.60 -22.91
C VAL A 209 -16.34 -6.70 -23.29
N ALA A 210 -16.10 -5.52 -23.85
CA ALA A 210 -17.15 -4.63 -24.33
C ALA A 210 -18.00 -5.28 -25.45
N HIS A 211 -17.33 -6.01 -26.36
CA HIS A 211 -18.01 -6.78 -27.42
C HIS A 211 -18.89 -7.89 -26.83
N ASP A 212 -18.37 -8.68 -25.89
CA ASP A 212 -19.09 -9.81 -25.30
C ASP A 212 -20.29 -9.35 -24.43
N LEU A 213 -20.17 -8.21 -23.77
CA LEU A 213 -21.23 -7.62 -22.97
C LEU A 213 -22.18 -6.70 -23.76
N ASN A 214 -21.88 -6.46 -25.04
CA ASN A 214 -22.61 -5.52 -25.91
C ASN A 214 -22.76 -4.12 -25.29
N ILE A 215 -21.67 -3.58 -24.70
CA ILE A 215 -21.60 -2.25 -24.10
C ILE A 215 -20.50 -1.43 -24.76
N ASP A 216 -20.64 -0.10 -24.77
CA ASP A 216 -19.59 0.79 -25.27
C ASP A 216 -18.67 1.27 -24.13
N LEU A 217 -17.54 0.60 -23.98
CA LEU A 217 -16.45 1.02 -23.07
C LEU A 217 -15.31 1.74 -23.79
N ARG A 218 -15.37 1.86 -25.13
CA ARG A 218 -14.27 2.41 -25.94
C ARG A 218 -14.12 3.91 -25.76
N SER A 219 -15.20 4.59 -25.43
CA SER A 219 -15.23 6.04 -25.21
C SER A 219 -14.86 6.43 -23.76
N ASP A 220 -14.80 5.46 -22.82
CA ASP A 220 -14.45 5.71 -21.43
C ASP A 220 -12.92 5.69 -21.24
N PHE A 221 -12.31 6.86 -21.52
CA PHE A 221 -10.88 7.04 -21.34
C PHE A 221 -10.43 6.88 -19.88
N GLN A 222 -11.27 7.26 -18.91
CA GLN A 222 -10.98 7.12 -17.49
C GLN A 222 -10.92 5.64 -17.08
N PHE A 223 -11.87 4.84 -17.56
CA PHE A 223 -11.87 3.39 -17.32
C PHE A 223 -10.62 2.73 -17.93
N TYR A 224 -10.28 3.09 -19.17
CA TYR A 224 -9.05 2.61 -19.82
C TYR A 224 -7.79 2.94 -19.00
N GLN A 225 -7.65 4.17 -18.54
CA GLN A 225 -6.51 4.56 -17.71
C GLN A 225 -6.46 3.81 -16.38
N ASN A 226 -7.60 3.70 -15.71
CA ASN A 226 -7.69 3.01 -14.40
C ASN A 226 -7.33 1.53 -14.55
N LEU A 227 -7.85 0.84 -15.57
CA LEU A 227 -7.52 -0.56 -15.84
C LEU A 227 -6.04 -0.74 -16.19
N THR A 228 -5.50 0.11 -17.09
CA THR A 228 -4.09 0.04 -17.47
C THR A 228 -3.17 0.25 -16.29
N ASN A 229 -3.48 1.20 -15.42
CA ASN A 229 -2.73 1.45 -14.19
C ASN A 229 -2.84 0.26 -13.21
N HIS A 230 -4.03 -0.31 -13.09
CA HIS A 230 -4.25 -1.49 -12.23
C HIS A 230 -3.45 -2.70 -12.72
N LEU A 231 -3.50 -2.99 -14.02
CA LEU A 231 -2.71 -4.08 -14.61
C LEU A 231 -1.21 -3.87 -14.42
N GLN A 232 -0.70 -2.65 -14.62
CA GLN A 232 0.70 -2.33 -14.33
C GLN A 232 1.08 -2.57 -12.88
N SER A 233 0.16 -2.28 -11.94
CA SER A 233 0.32 -2.58 -10.53
C SER A 233 0.43 -4.07 -10.28
N THR A 234 -0.58 -4.79 -10.75
CA THR A 234 -0.71 -6.23 -10.52
C THR A 234 0.50 -6.99 -11.06
N PHE A 235 1.01 -6.64 -12.24
CA PHE A 235 2.23 -7.27 -12.77
C PHE A 235 3.48 -6.96 -11.94
N LYS A 236 3.57 -5.77 -11.35
CA LYS A 236 4.65 -5.45 -10.41
C LYS A 236 4.52 -6.19 -9.08
N ASP A 237 3.29 -6.31 -8.57
CA ASP A 237 3.01 -6.99 -7.31
C ASP A 237 3.22 -8.52 -7.42
N LEU A 238 2.90 -9.11 -8.58
CA LEU A 238 3.18 -10.53 -8.89
C LEU A 238 4.69 -10.81 -8.95
N ASP A 239 5.49 -9.91 -9.54
CA ASP A 239 6.96 -10.02 -9.52
C ASP A 239 7.52 -9.98 -8.09
N MET A 240 6.77 -9.42 -7.12
CA MET A 240 7.13 -9.34 -5.69
C MET A 240 6.51 -10.45 -4.82
N GLY A 241 5.72 -11.36 -5.39
CA GLY A 241 5.10 -12.50 -4.68
C GLY A 241 3.94 -12.13 -3.75
N TYR A 242 3.27 -11.00 -3.99
CA TYR A 242 2.09 -10.59 -3.25
C TYR A 242 0.82 -11.23 -3.83
N ASP A 243 0.14 -12.02 -3.02
CA ASP A 243 -1.18 -12.57 -3.31
C ASP A 243 -2.24 -11.68 -2.65
N SER A 244 -3.10 -11.05 -3.44
CA SER A 244 -4.14 -10.18 -2.90
C SER A 244 -5.44 -10.98 -2.70
N ASP A 245 -5.63 -11.53 -1.51
CA ASP A 245 -6.96 -12.00 -1.07
C ASP A 245 -7.90 -10.79 -0.94
N ASN A 246 -8.78 -10.63 -1.90
CA ASN A 246 -9.73 -9.53 -1.93
C ASN A 246 -11.15 -10.03 -1.61
N GLU A 247 -11.59 -9.89 -0.34
CA GLU A 247 -12.95 -10.25 0.10
C GLU A 247 -14.04 -9.54 -0.72
N LEU A 248 -13.76 -8.30 -1.21
CA LEU A 248 -14.66 -7.55 -2.09
C LEU A 248 -14.84 -8.23 -3.45
N LEU A 249 -13.84 -8.95 -3.94
CA LEU A 249 -13.92 -9.68 -5.20
C LEU A 249 -15.04 -10.72 -5.15
N TYR A 250 -15.20 -11.45 -4.05
CA TYR A 250 -16.22 -12.48 -3.88
C TYR A 250 -17.65 -11.90 -4.00
N GLU A 251 -17.90 -10.73 -3.40
CA GLU A 251 -19.20 -10.07 -3.52
C GLU A 251 -19.48 -9.55 -4.93
N ILE A 252 -18.46 -8.99 -5.60
CA ILE A 252 -18.56 -8.49 -6.97
C ILE A 252 -18.87 -9.65 -7.93
N VAL A 253 -18.14 -10.76 -7.81
CA VAL A 253 -18.32 -11.97 -8.61
C VAL A 253 -19.75 -12.49 -8.46
N LYS A 254 -20.28 -12.55 -7.24
CA LYS A 254 -21.63 -13.03 -6.96
C LYS A 254 -22.73 -12.12 -7.53
N LYS A 255 -22.49 -10.81 -7.57
CA LYS A 255 -23.48 -9.82 -8.03
C LYS A 255 -23.48 -9.64 -9.56
N ASN A 256 -22.38 -9.96 -10.24
CA ASN A 256 -22.20 -9.67 -11.67
C ASN A 256 -21.67 -10.91 -12.44
N PRO A 257 -22.35 -12.05 -12.45
CA PRO A 257 -21.82 -13.28 -13.03
C PRO A 257 -21.55 -13.19 -14.54
N GLU A 258 -22.34 -12.41 -15.28
CA GLU A 258 -22.15 -12.20 -16.73
C GLU A 258 -20.87 -11.43 -17.03
N VAL A 259 -20.58 -10.41 -16.21
CA VAL A 259 -19.34 -9.62 -16.34
C VAL A 259 -18.13 -10.49 -16.02
N VAL A 260 -18.22 -11.30 -14.99
CA VAL A 260 -17.15 -12.23 -14.61
C VAL A 260 -16.87 -13.24 -15.70
N ALA A 261 -17.93 -13.86 -16.27
CA ALA A 261 -17.78 -14.81 -17.39
C ALA A 261 -17.14 -14.16 -18.63
N ALA A 262 -17.50 -12.91 -18.95
CA ALA A 262 -16.88 -12.17 -20.06
C ALA A 262 -15.40 -11.83 -19.76
N ILE A 263 -15.06 -11.50 -18.53
CA ILE A 263 -13.67 -11.26 -18.10
C ILE A 263 -12.87 -12.56 -18.20
N GLU A 264 -13.31 -13.65 -17.59
CA GLU A 264 -12.62 -14.95 -17.58
C GLU A 264 -12.35 -15.48 -18.98
N LYS A 265 -13.33 -15.34 -19.87
CA LYS A 265 -13.21 -15.75 -21.28
C LYS A 265 -12.10 -14.98 -22.01
N ASN A 266 -11.83 -13.74 -21.62
CA ASN A 266 -10.90 -12.83 -22.30
C ASN A 266 -9.61 -12.62 -21.52
N LEU A 267 -9.30 -13.41 -20.49
CA LEU A 267 -8.06 -13.27 -19.70
C LEU A 267 -6.79 -13.72 -20.44
N GLN A 268 -6.89 -14.58 -21.46
CA GLN A 268 -5.74 -15.14 -22.16
C GLN A 268 -4.71 -14.11 -22.67
N PRO A 269 -5.08 -12.90 -23.16
CA PRO A 269 -4.11 -11.88 -23.51
C PRO A 269 -3.36 -11.26 -22.33
N LEU A 270 -3.82 -11.48 -21.10
CA LEU A 270 -3.23 -10.95 -19.86
C LEU A 270 -2.25 -11.96 -19.19
N GLU A 271 -2.18 -13.19 -19.68
CA GLU A 271 -1.20 -14.19 -19.25
C GLU A 271 0.15 -13.88 -19.94
N LEU A 272 0.94 -12.98 -19.36
CA LEU A 272 2.29 -12.59 -19.81
C LEU A 272 3.36 -13.38 -19.07
#